data_1b6c476fe43702552256b32f4370fef7
#
_entry.id   1b6c476fe43702552256b32f4370fef7
#
_cell.length_a   1.000
_cell.length_b   1.000
_cell.length_c   1.000
_cell.angle_alpha   90.00
_cell.angle_beta   90.00
_cell.angle_gamma   90.00
#
_symmetry.space_group_name_H-M   'P 1'
#
loop_
_entity.id
_entity.type
_entity.pdbx_description
1 polymer ?
#
loop_
_entity_poly.entity_id
_entity_poly.type
_entity_poly.pdbx_seq_one_letter_code
_entity_poly.pdbx_strand_id
1 'polypeptide(L)'
;ALKGEFTIEQVVEKMCHAPATLYRIDRRGYLRSGYYADIVVVDPCRPYTVTIENILSKCKWSPFEGHTFPISIDRTFVNGNEVFSEGKVCNRTRGKRLTFHDNPTQNKNV
;
A
#
# COMPACT_ATOMS: atom_id res chain seq x y z
N ALA A 1 -7.34 12.55 -4.70
CA ALA A 1 -6.47 13.66 -4.26
C ALA A 1 -6.24 14.67 -5.39
N LEU A 2 -5.75 14.24 -6.57
CA LEU A 2 -5.45 15.16 -7.69
C LEU A 2 -6.67 15.87 -8.28
N LYS A 3 -7.86 15.32 -8.11
CA LYS A 3 -9.14 15.96 -8.54
C LYS A 3 -9.75 16.85 -7.46
N GLY A 4 -9.07 17.02 -6.31
CA GLY A 4 -9.55 17.87 -5.22
C GLY A 4 -10.62 17.25 -4.32
N GLU A 5 -11.02 16.00 -4.57
CA GLU A 5 -12.02 15.30 -3.74
C GLU A 5 -11.48 14.90 -2.38
N PHE A 6 -10.17 14.53 -2.32
CA PHE A 6 -9.48 14.15 -1.09
C PHE A 6 -8.09 14.76 -1.07
N THR A 7 -7.62 15.14 0.10
CA THR A 7 -6.21 15.50 0.30
C THR A 7 -5.36 14.22 0.40
N ILE A 8 -4.04 14.35 0.23
CA ILE A 8 -3.11 13.22 0.41
C ILE A 8 -3.20 12.70 1.83
N GLU A 9 -3.29 13.59 2.81
CA GLU A 9 -3.43 13.24 4.23
C GLU A 9 -4.69 12.41 4.48
N GLN A 10 -5.82 12.79 3.87
CA GLN A 10 -7.06 12.01 3.96
C GLN A 10 -6.94 10.62 3.35
N VAL A 11 -6.25 10.50 2.21
CA VAL A 11 -6.00 9.19 1.57
C VAL A 11 -5.15 8.32 2.49
N VAL A 12 -4.07 8.85 3.05
CA VAL A 12 -3.20 8.13 4.00
C VAL A 12 -3.98 7.73 5.25
N GLU A 13 -4.78 8.63 5.81
CA GLU A 13 -5.62 8.34 6.97
C GLU A 13 -6.58 7.17 6.68
N LYS A 14 -7.28 7.18 5.56
CA LYS A 14 -8.29 6.18 5.22
C LYS A 14 -7.71 4.84 4.78
N MET A 15 -6.57 4.85 4.13
CA MET A 15 -5.98 3.63 3.54
C MET A 15 -4.89 2.99 4.40
N CYS A 16 -4.26 3.76 5.29
CA CYS A 16 -3.14 3.27 6.09
C CYS A 16 -3.43 3.31 7.58
N HIS A 17 -3.74 4.48 8.13
CA HIS A 17 -3.89 4.68 9.57
C HIS A 17 -5.16 4.04 10.12
N ALA A 18 -6.31 4.34 9.53
CA ALA A 18 -7.59 3.81 10.00
C ALA A 18 -7.68 2.29 9.94
N PRO A 19 -7.27 1.60 8.85
CA PRO A 19 -7.25 0.14 8.85
C PRO A 19 -6.32 -0.47 9.90
N ALA A 20 -5.12 0.11 10.06
CA ALA A 20 -4.16 -0.38 11.04
C ALA A 20 -4.70 -0.25 12.47
N THR A 21 -5.39 0.85 12.78
CA THR A 21 -6.02 1.09 14.07
C THR A 21 -7.24 0.19 14.28
N LEU A 22 -8.12 0.09 13.28
CA LEU A 22 -9.35 -0.70 13.35
C LEU A 22 -9.06 -2.19 13.61
N TYR A 23 -8.11 -2.75 12.90
CA TYR A 23 -7.73 -4.16 13.03
C TYR A 23 -6.60 -4.38 14.02
N ARG A 24 -6.12 -3.33 14.68
CA ARG A 24 -5.02 -3.39 15.67
C ARG A 24 -3.77 -4.08 15.13
N ILE A 25 -3.40 -3.74 13.90
CA ILE A 25 -2.22 -4.29 13.24
C ILE A 25 -0.97 -3.74 13.93
N ASP A 26 -0.07 -4.64 14.32
CA ASP A 26 1.14 -4.28 15.04
C ASP A 26 2.20 -3.68 14.10
N ARG A 27 2.71 -2.50 14.46
CA ARG A 27 3.86 -1.81 13.83
C ARG A 27 3.76 -1.65 12.31
N ARG A 28 2.56 -1.45 11.77
CA ARG A 28 2.28 -1.18 10.35
C ARG A 28 1.28 -0.05 10.20
N GLY A 29 1.19 0.52 9.01
CA GLY A 29 0.24 1.59 8.69
C GLY A 29 0.73 3.00 9.00
N TYR A 30 1.92 3.13 9.57
CA TYR A 30 2.55 4.42 9.92
C TYR A 30 4.03 4.40 9.55
N LEU A 31 4.55 5.56 9.17
CA LEU A 31 5.98 5.78 9.01
C LEU A 31 6.57 6.24 10.34
N ARG A 32 6.97 5.30 11.17
CA ARG A 32 7.51 5.53 12.51
C ARG A 32 8.74 4.67 12.79
N SER A 33 9.65 5.18 13.61
CA SER A 33 10.77 4.39 14.11
C SER A 33 10.26 3.12 14.83
N GLY A 34 10.87 1.99 14.56
CA GLY A 34 10.47 0.70 15.12
C GLY A 34 9.33 0.00 14.36
N TYR A 35 8.72 0.66 13.37
CA TYR A 35 7.70 0.07 12.51
C TYR A 35 8.31 -0.61 11.29
N TYR A 36 7.59 -1.57 10.72
CA TYR A 36 7.98 -2.17 9.45
C TYR A 36 7.95 -1.13 8.35
N ALA A 37 8.97 -1.15 7.50
CA ALA A 37 9.06 -0.24 6.36
C ALA A 37 8.24 -0.79 5.18
N ASP A 38 6.91 -0.66 5.29
CA ASP A 38 5.96 -0.90 4.21
C ASP A 38 5.65 0.45 3.59
N ILE A 39 6.32 0.75 2.47
CA ILE A 39 6.37 2.10 1.91
C ILE A 39 6.07 2.03 0.41
N VAL A 40 5.22 2.94 -0.05
CA VAL A 40 4.97 3.17 -1.47
C VAL A 40 5.51 4.56 -1.82
N VAL A 41 6.38 4.61 -2.83
CA VAL A 41 6.88 5.87 -3.40
C VAL A 41 6.09 6.15 -4.67
N VAL A 42 5.44 7.30 -4.71
CA VAL A 42 4.57 7.72 -5.80
C VAL A 42 5.21 8.85 -6.58
N ASP A 43 5.20 8.76 -7.89
CA ASP A 43 5.63 9.84 -8.78
C ASP A 43 4.38 10.62 -9.27
N PRO A 44 4.16 11.85 -8.80
CA PRO A 44 2.98 12.63 -9.16
C PRO A 44 3.06 13.24 -10.57
N CYS A 45 4.21 13.16 -11.22
CA CYS A 45 4.47 13.79 -12.53
C CYS A 45 4.53 12.78 -13.68
N ARG A 46 4.42 11.48 -13.39
CA ARG A 46 4.51 10.43 -14.41
C ARG A 46 3.17 9.71 -14.57
N PRO A 47 2.44 9.94 -15.68
CA PRO A 47 1.19 9.22 -15.94
C PRO A 47 1.41 7.71 -16.13
N TYR A 48 0.39 6.94 -15.82
CA TYR A 48 0.39 5.48 -15.98
C TYR A 48 -0.87 5.05 -16.72
N THR A 49 -0.70 4.42 -17.87
CA THR A 49 -1.80 3.86 -18.67
C THR A 49 -1.90 2.36 -18.44
N VAL A 50 -3.08 1.88 -18.10
CA VAL A 50 -3.34 0.44 -17.93
C VAL A 50 -3.46 -0.21 -19.30
N THR A 51 -2.56 -1.15 -19.59
CA THR A 51 -2.54 -1.95 -20.82
C THR A 51 -2.58 -3.44 -20.49
N ILE A 52 -2.88 -4.28 -21.49
CA ILE A 52 -2.87 -5.73 -21.30
C ILE A 52 -1.49 -6.22 -20.83
N GLU A 53 -0.41 -5.60 -21.32
CA GLU A 53 0.96 -5.98 -21.01
C GLU A 53 1.32 -5.73 -19.54
N ASN A 54 0.73 -4.71 -18.91
CA ASN A 54 1.03 -4.39 -17.51
C ASN A 54 0.01 -4.94 -16.52
N ILE A 55 -0.99 -5.69 -16.97
CA ILE A 55 -1.94 -6.40 -16.10
C ILE A 55 -1.28 -7.71 -15.63
N LEU A 56 -1.06 -7.82 -14.31
CA LEU A 56 -0.35 -8.96 -13.71
C LEU A 56 -1.24 -10.16 -13.46
N SER A 57 -2.56 -9.99 -13.40
CA SER A 57 -3.50 -11.08 -13.17
C SER A 57 -3.50 -12.06 -14.33
N LYS A 58 -3.73 -13.34 -14.03
CA LYS A 58 -3.76 -14.41 -15.06
C LYS A 58 -4.88 -14.23 -16.07
N CYS A 59 -5.99 -13.60 -15.70
CA CYS A 59 -7.12 -13.34 -16.59
C CYS A 59 -6.84 -12.24 -17.62
N LYS A 60 -5.76 -11.47 -17.44
CA LYS A 60 -5.38 -10.37 -18.34
C LYS A 60 -6.48 -9.36 -18.59
N TRP A 61 -7.32 -9.12 -17.60
CA TRP A 61 -8.43 -8.19 -17.68
C TRP A 61 -8.38 -7.20 -16.51
N SER A 62 -8.75 -5.97 -16.79
CA SER A 62 -8.96 -4.92 -15.78
C SER A 62 -10.08 -3.99 -16.25
N PRO A 63 -10.96 -3.54 -15.33
CA PRO A 63 -11.97 -2.53 -15.66
C PRO A 63 -11.32 -1.18 -16.02
N PHE A 64 -10.04 -1.00 -15.72
CA PHE A 64 -9.28 0.22 -16.00
C PHE A 64 -8.44 0.15 -17.28
N GLU A 65 -8.53 -0.94 -18.05
CA GLU A 65 -7.78 -1.05 -19.31
C GLU A 65 -8.04 0.15 -20.21
N GLY A 66 -6.97 0.76 -20.71
CA GLY A 66 -7.01 1.98 -21.50
C GLY A 66 -7.11 3.27 -20.68
N HIS A 67 -7.34 3.18 -19.37
CA HIS A 67 -7.38 4.35 -18.50
C HIS A 67 -5.98 4.83 -18.18
N THR A 68 -5.76 6.15 -18.24
CA THR A 68 -4.51 6.77 -17.85
C THR A 68 -4.67 7.46 -16.50
N PHE A 69 -3.96 6.96 -15.50
CA PHE A 69 -3.84 7.63 -14.20
C PHE A 69 -2.79 8.72 -14.29
N PRO A 70 -3.02 9.89 -13.67
CA PRO A 70 -2.07 11.00 -13.75
C PRO A 70 -0.80 10.78 -12.93
N ILE A 71 -0.78 9.78 -12.07
CA ILE A 71 0.37 9.44 -11.23
C ILE A 71 0.75 7.98 -11.41
N SER A 72 1.97 7.64 -11.05
CA SER A 72 2.44 6.25 -11.07
C SER A 72 3.15 5.89 -9.77
N ILE A 73 3.23 4.59 -9.50
CA ILE A 73 4.03 4.06 -8.40
C ILE A 73 5.44 3.88 -8.91
N ASP A 74 6.39 4.53 -8.26
CA ASP A 74 7.81 4.43 -8.60
C ASP A 74 8.45 3.21 -7.93
N ARG A 75 8.26 3.07 -6.62
CA ARG A 75 8.83 1.97 -5.84
C ARG A 75 7.87 1.51 -4.76
N THR A 76 7.97 0.23 -4.40
CA THR A 76 7.26 -0.34 -3.25
C THR A 76 8.24 -1.14 -2.41
N PHE A 77 8.19 -0.91 -1.10
CA PHE A 77 8.99 -1.63 -0.11
C PHE A 77 8.06 -2.43 0.81
N VAL A 78 8.42 -3.67 1.08
CA VAL A 78 7.73 -4.52 2.05
C VAL A 78 8.75 -5.01 3.07
N ASN A 79 8.52 -4.72 4.34
CA ASN A 79 9.45 -5.02 5.44
C ASN A 79 10.89 -4.50 5.18
N GLY A 80 11.01 -3.33 4.54
CA GLY A 80 12.29 -2.72 4.18
C GLY A 80 12.93 -3.25 2.90
N ASN A 81 12.33 -4.22 2.24
CA ASN A 81 12.85 -4.79 1.00
C ASN A 81 12.13 -4.21 -0.21
N GLU A 82 12.88 -3.76 -1.20
CA GLU A 82 12.31 -3.27 -2.46
C GLU A 82 11.72 -4.44 -3.24
N VAL A 83 10.40 -4.43 -3.44
CA VAL A 83 9.67 -5.49 -4.14
C VAL A 83 9.12 -5.04 -5.48
N PHE A 84 9.11 -3.75 -5.74
CA PHE A 84 8.69 -3.16 -7.01
C PHE A 84 9.55 -1.94 -7.31
N SER A 85 10.06 -1.84 -8.52
CA SER A 85 10.85 -0.71 -9.00
C SER A 85 10.80 -0.64 -10.52
N GLU A 86 10.59 0.56 -11.05
CA GLU A 86 10.59 0.84 -12.49
C GLU A 86 9.69 -0.09 -13.31
N GLY A 87 8.49 -0.36 -12.79
CA GLY A 87 7.51 -1.22 -13.45
C GLY A 87 7.74 -2.73 -13.30
N LYS A 88 8.76 -3.14 -12.55
CA LYS A 88 9.14 -4.55 -12.39
C LYS A 88 8.94 -5.03 -10.96
N VAL A 89 8.35 -6.21 -10.81
CA VAL A 89 8.19 -6.89 -9.52
C VAL A 89 9.44 -7.72 -9.23
N CYS A 90 9.96 -7.58 -8.02
CA CYS A 90 11.04 -8.42 -7.50
C CYS A 90 10.47 -9.51 -6.60
N ASN A 91 10.63 -10.76 -6.97
CA ASN A 91 10.10 -11.93 -6.25
C ASN A 91 11.10 -12.56 -5.26
N ARG A 92 12.22 -11.89 -4.99
CA ARG A 92 13.29 -12.44 -4.13
C ARG A 92 12.92 -12.48 -2.66
N THR A 93 12.04 -11.57 -2.22
CA THR A 93 11.62 -11.47 -0.83
C THR A 93 10.13 -11.70 -0.71
N ARG A 94 9.71 -12.24 0.43
CA ARG A 94 8.31 -12.49 0.74
C ARG A 94 7.87 -11.61 1.89
N GLY A 95 6.56 -11.36 1.97
CA GLY A 95 5.97 -10.70 3.11
C GLY A 95 6.08 -11.53 4.39
N LYS A 96 5.77 -10.90 5.50
CA LYS A 96 5.67 -11.54 6.82
C LYS A 96 4.22 -11.54 7.27
N ARG A 97 3.85 -12.55 8.04
CA ARG A 97 2.52 -12.60 8.66
C ARG A 97 2.31 -11.35 9.52
N LEU A 98 1.11 -10.79 9.44
CA LEU A 98 0.71 -9.69 10.32
C LEU A 98 0.57 -10.21 11.75
N THR A 99 0.96 -9.38 12.71
CA THR A 99 0.66 -9.56 14.12
C THR A 99 -0.30 -8.47 14.58
N PHE A 100 -1.04 -8.74 15.65
CA PHE A 100 -2.09 -7.86 16.13
C PHE A 100 -1.93 -7.60 17.61
N HIS A 101 -2.32 -6.41 18.07
CA HIS A 101 -2.36 -6.09 19.49
C HIS A 101 -3.57 -6.74 20.16
N ASP A 102 -3.39 -7.18 21.38
CA ASP A 102 -4.51 -7.66 22.21
C ASP A 102 -5.48 -6.51 22.53
N ASN A 103 -6.75 -6.87 22.65
CA ASN A 103 -7.75 -5.89 23.05
C ASN A 103 -7.60 -5.58 24.55
N PRO A 104 -7.31 -4.33 24.95
CA PRO A 104 -7.17 -3.99 26.35
C PRO A 104 -8.45 -4.23 27.16
N THR A 105 -9.62 -4.34 26.50
CA THR A 105 -10.89 -4.66 27.17
C THR A 105 -11.09 -6.15 27.46
N GLN A 106 -10.31 -7.05 26.83
CA GLN A 106 -10.41 -8.49 27.11
C GLN A 106 -9.70 -8.92 28.40
N ASN A 107 -8.78 -8.09 28.91
CA ASN A 107 -8.06 -8.38 30.15
C ASN A 107 -8.79 -7.93 31.42
N LYS A 108 -10.01 -7.38 31.31
CA LYS A 108 -10.78 -6.91 32.47
C LYS A 108 -11.77 -7.93 33.08
N ASN A 109 -11.86 -9.11 32.47
CA ASN A 109 -12.81 -10.14 32.87
C ASN A 109 -12.13 -11.45 33.32
N VAL A 110 -10.97 -11.35 33.91
CA VAL A 110 -10.30 -12.48 34.55
C VAL A 110 -10.39 -12.33 36.04
#